data_0e6eccb75690c23058e5390bb8869990
#
_entry.id   0e6eccb75690c23058e5390bb8869990
#
_cell.length_a   1.000
_cell.length_b   1.000
_cell.length_c   1.000
_cell.angle_alpha   90.00
_cell.angle_beta   90.00
_cell.angle_gamma   90.00
#
_symmetry.space_group_name_H-M   'P 1'
#
loop_
_entity.id
_entity.type
_entity.pdbx_description
1 polymer ?
#
loop_
_entity_poly.entity_id
_entity_poly.type
_entity_poly.pdbx_seq_one_letter_code
_entity_poly.pdbx_strand_id
1 'polypeptide(L)'
;MTTDIAVPMHDLQEAVHGDGFDYITGSPHLRHAYLNSWMRDTLNAVVAALGDRRDRAPRVIEVGAGHGGFTETLVAAGAEVIVTEMSGPSAALLRDRFRHNPHVSVHHDLDGRLDVHGEVDLVVYMSVLHHIPDYLASLDEASRIVAPGGAVVSFQDPLYYPRQPRSAVALSRAATLAWRVTEGELGRGFRTMSRRLRGVYDESIPSDMSEYHVVRDGVDEKAVADLLDLSFDHVEVHPYFSTQGGWVQEVGRRLLRPNTFGVVATDRR
;
A
#
# COMPACT_ATOMS: atom_id res chain seq x y z
N MET A 1 8.65 -3.94 -36.84
CA MET A 1 7.82 -3.21 -35.87
C MET A 1 7.03 -4.23 -35.09
N THR A 2 7.63 -4.78 -34.04
CA THR A 2 6.92 -5.60 -33.05
C THR A 2 6.29 -4.62 -32.06
N THR A 3 4.98 -4.49 -32.10
CA THR A 3 4.20 -3.83 -31.07
C THR A 3 4.35 -4.68 -29.82
N ASP A 4 5.21 -4.26 -28.87
CA ASP A 4 5.18 -4.76 -27.52
C ASP A 4 3.81 -4.42 -26.95
N ILE A 5 2.94 -5.42 -26.89
CA ILE A 5 1.68 -5.33 -26.17
C ILE A 5 2.08 -5.43 -24.71
N ALA A 6 2.20 -4.29 -24.03
CA ALA A 6 2.39 -4.27 -22.58
C ALA A 6 1.23 -5.05 -21.93
N VAL A 7 1.54 -6.05 -21.11
CA VAL A 7 0.53 -6.82 -20.38
C VAL A 7 -0.21 -5.84 -19.46
N PRO A 8 -1.54 -5.78 -19.48
CA PRO A 8 -2.30 -4.90 -18.60
C PRO A 8 -1.95 -5.14 -17.13
N MET A 9 -1.88 -4.08 -16.32
CA MET A 9 -1.48 -4.15 -14.91
C MET A 9 -2.38 -5.10 -14.11
N HIS A 10 -3.69 -5.14 -14.41
CA HIS A 10 -4.63 -6.05 -13.73
C HIS A 10 -4.29 -7.53 -13.97
N ASP A 11 -3.86 -7.93 -15.18
CA ASP A 11 -3.46 -9.31 -15.47
C ASP A 11 -2.22 -9.71 -14.68
N LEU A 12 -1.29 -8.77 -14.48
CA LEU A 12 -0.09 -8.97 -13.67
C LEU A 12 -0.42 -9.10 -12.19
N GLN A 13 -1.29 -8.25 -11.66
CA GLN A 13 -1.75 -8.31 -10.28
C GLN A 13 -2.55 -9.60 -10.00
N GLU A 14 -3.39 -10.03 -10.92
CA GLU A 14 -4.13 -11.28 -10.82
C GLU A 14 -3.20 -12.51 -10.81
N ALA A 15 -2.18 -12.52 -11.65
CA ALA A 15 -1.20 -13.61 -11.70
C ALA A 15 -0.36 -13.76 -10.42
N VAL A 16 -0.20 -12.70 -9.65
CA VAL A 16 0.67 -12.67 -8.45
C VAL A 16 -0.14 -12.72 -7.16
N HIS A 17 -1.25 -12.00 -7.09
CA HIS A 17 -2.06 -11.82 -5.87
C HIS A 17 -3.43 -12.51 -5.98
N GLY A 18 -3.62 -13.38 -6.96
CA GLY A 18 -4.85 -14.12 -7.18
C GLY A 18 -5.17 -15.16 -6.10
N ASP A 19 -5.97 -16.15 -6.47
CA ASP A 19 -6.49 -17.15 -5.54
C ASP A 19 -5.39 -17.89 -4.76
N GLY A 20 -5.50 -17.93 -3.42
CA GLY A 20 -4.56 -18.60 -2.52
C GLY A 20 -3.33 -17.78 -2.10
N PHE A 21 -3.22 -16.48 -2.45
CA PHE A 21 -2.13 -15.64 -1.97
C PHE A 21 -2.25 -15.36 -0.46
N ASP A 22 -1.19 -15.68 0.30
CA ASP A 22 -1.11 -15.37 1.73
C ASP A 22 -0.61 -13.94 1.97
N TYR A 23 -1.56 -13.01 2.07
CA TYR A 23 -1.25 -11.60 2.38
C TYR A 23 -0.66 -11.39 3.77
N ILE A 24 -0.89 -12.28 4.72
CA ILE A 24 -0.48 -12.10 6.12
C ILE A 24 1.01 -12.38 6.28
N THR A 25 1.48 -13.52 5.79
CA THR A 25 2.87 -13.97 5.98
C THR A 25 3.87 -13.03 5.30
N GLY A 26 3.53 -12.51 4.11
CA GLY A 26 4.39 -11.58 3.35
C GLY A 26 4.33 -10.13 3.80
N SER A 27 3.33 -9.75 4.61
CA SER A 27 3.01 -8.34 4.91
C SER A 27 3.39 -7.97 6.35
N PRO A 28 4.50 -7.23 6.57
CA PRO A 28 4.96 -6.85 7.92
C PRO A 28 3.90 -6.14 8.76
N HIS A 29 3.14 -5.24 8.15
CA HIS A 29 2.09 -4.45 8.79
C HIS A 29 0.88 -5.27 9.25
N LEU A 30 0.66 -6.44 8.69
CA LEU A 30 -0.37 -7.38 9.15
C LEU A 30 0.18 -8.35 10.21
N ARG A 31 1.45 -8.73 10.09
CA ARG A 31 2.10 -9.73 10.94
C ARG A 31 2.59 -9.18 12.28
N HIS A 32 3.15 -7.97 12.31
CA HIS A 32 3.76 -7.40 13.53
C HIS A 32 2.75 -6.56 14.30
N ALA A 33 2.43 -7.00 15.52
CA ALA A 33 1.43 -6.36 16.37
C ALA A 33 1.65 -4.84 16.53
N TYR A 34 2.90 -4.40 16.71
CA TYR A 34 3.22 -2.99 16.85
C TYR A 34 2.84 -2.17 15.60
N LEU A 35 3.25 -2.62 14.41
CA LEU A 35 2.93 -1.93 13.15
C LEU A 35 1.43 -1.96 12.88
N ASN A 36 0.81 -3.12 13.08
CA ASN A 36 -0.62 -3.31 12.89
C ASN A 36 -1.44 -2.39 13.79
N SER A 37 -1.12 -2.38 15.11
CA SER A 37 -1.82 -1.53 16.07
C SER A 37 -1.63 -0.05 15.74
N TRP A 38 -0.40 0.39 15.51
CA TRP A 38 -0.12 1.78 15.17
C TRP A 38 -0.89 2.27 13.94
N MET A 39 -0.92 1.50 12.87
CA MET A 39 -1.64 1.87 11.64
C MET A 39 -3.16 1.89 11.87
N ARG A 40 -3.71 0.91 12.61
CA ARG A 40 -5.13 0.89 12.98
C ARG A 40 -5.50 2.06 13.87
N ASP A 41 -4.67 2.38 14.86
CA ASP A 41 -4.90 3.51 15.78
C ASP A 41 -4.88 4.83 15.00
N THR A 42 -3.97 4.98 14.03
CA THR A 42 -3.94 6.16 13.14
C THR A 42 -5.22 6.26 12.31
N LEU A 43 -5.66 5.17 11.66
CA LEU A 43 -6.90 5.17 10.88
C LEU A 43 -8.12 5.48 11.76
N ASN A 44 -8.21 4.87 12.94
CA ASN A 44 -9.29 5.12 13.90
C ASN A 44 -9.34 6.60 14.29
N ALA A 45 -8.18 7.20 14.59
CA ALA A 45 -8.09 8.61 14.97
C ALA A 45 -8.54 9.54 13.82
N VAL A 46 -8.11 9.27 12.58
CA VAL A 46 -8.51 10.06 11.41
C VAL A 46 -10.01 9.94 11.15
N VAL A 47 -10.55 8.71 11.15
CA VAL A 47 -12.00 8.48 10.93
C VAL A 47 -12.84 9.15 12.02
N ALA A 48 -12.44 9.04 13.30
CA ALA A 48 -13.14 9.68 14.41
C ALA A 48 -13.15 11.21 14.24
N ALA A 49 -12.00 11.83 13.95
CA ALA A 49 -11.90 13.27 13.74
C ALA A 49 -12.75 13.77 12.56
N LEU A 50 -12.84 12.98 11.48
CA LEU A 50 -13.71 13.29 10.34
C LEU A 50 -15.19 13.15 10.69
N GLY A 51 -15.57 12.09 11.44
CA GLY A 51 -16.93 11.87 11.92
C GLY A 51 -17.44 13.02 12.81
N ASP A 52 -16.62 13.43 13.77
CA ASP A 52 -16.93 14.54 14.68
C ASP A 52 -17.14 15.87 13.92
N ARG A 53 -16.38 16.12 12.86
CA ARG A 53 -16.51 17.35 12.05
C ARG A 53 -17.72 17.33 11.13
N ARG A 54 -18.16 16.17 10.66
CA ARG A 54 -19.19 16.01 9.61
C ARG A 54 -20.60 15.77 10.16
N ASP A 55 -20.73 15.39 11.42
CA ASP A 55 -21.99 14.92 12.02
C ASP A 55 -22.68 13.79 11.22
N ARG A 56 -21.85 12.96 10.56
CA ARG A 56 -22.24 11.78 9.79
C ARG A 56 -21.07 10.79 9.68
N ALA A 57 -21.38 9.56 9.29
CA ALA A 57 -20.36 8.57 8.93
C ALA A 57 -19.43 9.12 7.82
N PRO A 58 -18.10 9.11 8.01
CA PRO A 58 -17.16 9.48 6.95
C PRO A 58 -17.22 8.50 5.79
N ARG A 59 -17.23 9.02 4.55
CA ARG A 59 -17.09 8.20 3.33
C ARG A 59 -15.60 8.02 3.03
N VAL A 60 -15.19 6.77 2.94
CA VAL A 60 -13.78 6.40 2.77
C VAL A 60 -13.61 5.57 1.50
N ILE A 61 -12.60 5.88 0.67
CA ILE A 61 -12.10 4.95 -0.34
C ILE A 61 -10.87 4.25 0.23
N GLU A 62 -10.89 2.91 0.25
CA GLU A 62 -9.71 2.08 0.47
C GLU A 62 -9.24 1.50 -0.86
N VAL A 63 -8.06 1.93 -1.30
CA VAL A 63 -7.47 1.51 -2.58
C VAL A 63 -6.65 0.25 -2.35
N GLY A 64 -6.93 -0.82 -3.12
CA GLY A 64 -6.16 -2.06 -3.06
C GLY A 64 -6.26 -2.77 -1.70
N ALA A 65 -7.47 -3.03 -1.22
CA ALA A 65 -7.71 -3.55 0.12
C ALA A 65 -7.21 -5.00 0.36
N GLY A 66 -6.78 -5.71 -0.69
CA GLY A 66 -6.33 -7.10 -0.60
C GLY A 66 -7.43 -8.00 0.00
N HIS A 67 -7.23 -8.49 1.21
CA HIS A 67 -8.23 -9.32 1.91
C HIS A 67 -9.12 -8.54 2.92
N GLY A 68 -9.04 -7.20 2.95
CA GLY A 68 -9.94 -6.35 3.73
C GLY A 68 -9.60 -6.25 5.23
N GLY A 69 -8.33 -6.42 5.60
CA GLY A 69 -7.92 -6.33 7.00
C GLY A 69 -8.07 -4.93 7.59
N PHE A 70 -7.83 -3.89 6.81
CA PHE A 70 -8.03 -2.51 7.22
C PHE A 70 -9.45 -2.00 6.92
N THR A 71 -10.14 -2.59 5.93
CA THR A 71 -11.59 -2.36 5.71
C THR A 71 -12.38 -2.58 6.99
N GLU A 72 -12.11 -3.69 7.72
CA GLU A 72 -12.76 -3.96 9.01
C GLU A 72 -12.47 -2.87 10.05
N THR A 73 -11.24 -2.33 10.07
CA THR A 73 -10.86 -1.24 10.97
C THR A 73 -11.64 0.03 10.68
N LEU A 74 -11.72 0.41 9.41
CA LEU A 74 -12.44 1.60 8.97
C LEU A 74 -13.93 1.52 9.30
N VAL A 75 -14.55 0.36 9.02
CA VAL A 75 -15.95 0.11 9.37
C VAL A 75 -16.18 0.14 10.89
N ALA A 76 -15.29 -0.51 11.66
CA ALA A 76 -15.39 -0.51 13.13
C ALA A 76 -15.22 0.89 13.72
N ALA A 77 -14.49 1.78 13.03
CA ALA A 77 -14.38 3.20 13.39
C ALA A 77 -15.62 4.04 12.97
N GLY A 78 -16.60 3.44 12.30
CA GLY A 78 -17.85 4.08 11.91
C GLY A 78 -17.87 4.67 10.50
N ALA A 79 -16.96 4.27 9.62
CA ALA A 79 -16.91 4.73 8.23
C ALA A 79 -17.85 3.94 7.30
N GLU A 80 -18.31 4.60 6.24
CA GLU A 80 -18.82 3.96 5.02
C GLU A 80 -17.66 3.78 4.04
N VAL A 81 -17.34 2.53 3.69
CA VAL A 81 -16.14 2.18 2.95
C VAL A 81 -16.46 1.74 1.53
N ILE A 82 -15.86 2.42 0.58
CA ILE A 82 -15.77 2.03 -0.82
C ILE A 82 -14.42 1.36 -1.00
N VAL A 83 -14.42 0.07 -1.28
CA VAL A 83 -13.21 -0.71 -1.55
C VAL A 83 -12.99 -0.79 -3.04
N THR A 84 -11.81 -0.40 -3.53
CA THR A 84 -11.39 -0.64 -4.90
C THR A 84 -10.31 -1.72 -4.92
N GLU A 85 -10.44 -2.71 -5.80
CA GLU A 85 -9.49 -3.82 -5.90
C GLU A 85 -9.33 -4.23 -7.36
N MET A 86 -8.07 -4.30 -7.82
CA MET A 86 -7.73 -4.59 -9.21
C MET A 86 -7.75 -6.10 -9.51
N SER A 87 -7.44 -6.95 -8.51
CA SER A 87 -7.50 -8.40 -8.65
C SER A 87 -8.92 -8.91 -8.57
N GLY A 88 -9.39 -9.56 -9.63
CA GLY A 88 -10.74 -10.17 -9.69
C GLY A 88 -11.01 -11.17 -8.56
N PRO A 89 -10.10 -12.14 -8.29
CA PRO A 89 -10.23 -13.06 -7.15
C PRO A 89 -10.29 -12.35 -5.80
N SER A 90 -9.44 -11.34 -5.54
CA SER A 90 -9.48 -10.55 -4.30
C SER A 90 -10.78 -9.76 -4.17
N ALA A 91 -11.26 -9.15 -5.24
CA ALA A 91 -12.55 -8.45 -5.26
C ALA A 91 -13.72 -9.40 -4.98
N ALA A 92 -13.68 -10.62 -5.50
CA ALA A 92 -14.70 -11.65 -5.23
C ALA A 92 -14.69 -12.08 -3.76
N LEU A 93 -13.50 -12.32 -3.19
CA LEU A 93 -13.32 -12.63 -1.77
C LEU A 93 -13.84 -11.50 -0.88
N LEU A 94 -13.52 -10.25 -1.19
CA LEU A 94 -14.00 -9.09 -0.45
C LEU A 94 -15.52 -8.96 -0.50
N ARG A 95 -16.15 -9.18 -1.67
CA ARG A 95 -17.62 -9.19 -1.80
C ARG A 95 -18.27 -10.28 -0.95
N ASP A 96 -17.68 -11.47 -0.90
CA ASP A 96 -18.19 -12.54 -0.04
C ASP A 96 -18.00 -12.21 1.45
N ARG A 97 -16.81 -11.73 1.82
CA ARG A 97 -16.48 -11.35 3.21
C ARG A 97 -17.43 -10.28 3.75
N PHE A 98 -17.72 -9.26 2.96
CA PHE A 98 -18.54 -8.11 3.38
C PHE A 98 -19.99 -8.16 2.87
N ARG A 99 -20.46 -9.28 2.31
CA ARG A 99 -21.79 -9.41 1.69
C ARG A 99 -22.98 -8.99 2.57
N HIS A 100 -22.83 -9.04 3.88
CA HIS A 100 -23.86 -8.67 4.85
C HIS A 100 -23.59 -7.34 5.56
N ASN A 101 -22.52 -6.64 5.17
CA ASN A 101 -22.18 -5.36 5.76
C ASN A 101 -22.67 -4.21 4.86
N PRO A 102 -23.72 -3.46 5.27
CA PRO A 102 -24.29 -2.40 4.46
C PRO A 102 -23.35 -1.18 4.32
N HIS A 103 -22.30 -1.09 5.13
CA HIS A 103 -21.34 0.01 5.11
C HIS A 103 -20.13 -0.26 4.21
N VAL A 104 -20.10 -1.38 3.48
CA VAL A 104 -19.00 -1.71 2.56
C VAL A 104 -19.54 -1.95 1.16
N SER A 105 -18.98 -1.25 0.20
CA SER A 105 -19.18 -1.52 -1.23
C SER A 105 -17.85 -1.92 -1.87
N VAL A 106 -17.84 -3.01 -2.66
CA VAL A 106 -16.61 -3.54 -3.28
C VAL A 106 -16.68 -3.38 -4.79
N HIS A 107 -15.74 -2.65 -5.35
CA HIS A 107 -15.58 -2.39 -6.77
C HIS A 107 -14.36 -3.12 -7.32
N HIS A 108 -14.55 -3.93 -8.35
CA HIS A 108 -13.46 -4.47 -9.15
C HIS A 108 -13.04 -3.37 -10.12
N ASP A 109 -11.93 -2.73 -9.83
CA ASP A 109 -11.44 -1.55 -10.52
C ASP A 109 -10.23 -1.94 -11.39
N LEU A 110 -10.40 -1.88 -12.70
CA LEU A 110 -9.35 -2.20 -13.66
C LEU A 110 -8.55 -0.96 -14.09
N ASP A 111 -9.14 0.22 -13.93
CA ASP A 111 -8.60 1.46 -14.47
C ASP A 111 -7.90 2.32 -13.41
N GLY A 112 -8.07 2.01 -12.12
CA GLY A 112 -7.51 2.75 -10.98
C GLY A 112 -8.11 4.15 -10.81
N ARG A 113 -9.33 4.40 -11.33
CA ARG A 113 -9.98 5.70 -11.31
C ARG A 113 -10.79 5.89 -10.03
N LEU A 114 -10.44 6.95 -9.29
CA LEU A 114 -11.11 7.28 -8.04
C LEU A 114 -12.28 8.27 -8.22
N ASP A 115 -12.23 9.14 -9.24
CA ASP A 115 -13.22 10.19 -9.51
C ASP A 115 -14.63 9.63 -9.79
N VAL A 116 -14.73 8.40 -10.26
CA VAL A 116 -16.01 7.71 -10.52
C VAL A 116 -16.83 7.47 -9.25
N HIS A 117 -16.21 7.52 -8.07
CA HIS A 117 -16.87 7.31 -6.79
C HIS A 117 -17.41 8.61 -6.16
N GLY A 118 -17.11 9.78 -6.78
CA GLY A 118 -17.51 11.08 -6.30
C GLY A 118 -16.69 11.56 -5.08
N GLU A 119 -17.17 12.62 -4.44
CA GLU A 119 -16.48 13.21 -3.29
C GLU A 119 -16.50 12.29 -2.06
N VAL A 120 -15.36 12.19 -1.37
CA VAL A 120 -15.15 11.38 -0.16
C VAL A 120 -14.45 12.17 0.93
N ASP A 121 -14.47 11.68 2.17
CA ASP A 121 -13.82 12.34 3.30
C ASP A 121 -12.38 11.85 3.51
N LEU A 122 -12.08 10.62 3.08
CA LEU A 122 -10.76 9.99 3.28
C LEU A 122 -10.44 9.05 2.10
N VAL A 123 -9.19 9.09 1.64
CA VAL A 123 -8.62 8.05 0.77
C VAL A 123 -7.47 7.37 1.49
N VAL A 124 -7.46 6.02 1.48
CA VAL A 124 -6.51 5.18 2.20
C VAL A 124 -5.77 4.25 1.25
N TYR A 125 -4.43 4.24 1.38
CA TYR A 125 -3.52 3.33 0.67
C TYR A 125 -2.70 2.53 1.68
N MET A 126 -2.99 1.24 1.82
CA MET A 126 -2.27 0.39 2.77
C MET A 126 -1.39 -0.63 2.05
N SER A 127 -0.10 -0.31 1.91
CA SER A 127 0.87 -1.13 1.16
C SER A 127 0.54 -1.20 -0.34
N VAL A 128 0.21 -0.07 -0.95
CA VAL A 128 -0.35 -0.01 -2.30
C VAL A 128 0.40 0.91 -3.25
N LEU A 129 0.91 2.08 -2.81
CA LEU A 129 1.50 3.06 -3.73
C LEU A 129 2.65 2.47 -4.56
N HIS A 130 3.43 1.56 -3.97
CA HIS A 130 4.53 0.90 -4.67
C HIS A 130 4.07 -0.11 -5.76
N HIS A 131 2.78 -0.41 -5.84
CA HIS A 131 2.18 -1.20 -6.90
C HIS A 131 1.56 -0.35 -8.01
N ILE A 132 1.43 0.97 -7.81
CA ILE A 132 0.83 1.90 -8.78
C ILE A 132 1.94 2.53 -9.62
N PRO A 133 1.97 2.31 -10.95
CA PRO A 133 2.99 2.87 -11.83
C PRO A 133 3.13 4.39 -11.73
N ASP A 134 2.01 5.10 -11.74
CA ASP A 134 1.95 6.55 -11.56
C ASP A 134 1.22 6.89 -10.25
N TYR A 135 1.89 6.57 -9.14
CA TYR A 135 1.34 6.82 -7.80
C TYR A 135 1.14 8.31 -7.51
N LEU A 136 1.90 9.20 -8.15
CA LEU A 136 1.71 10.63 -7.98
C LEU A 136 0.41 11.09 -8.66
N ALA A 137 0.09 10.58 -9.84
CA ALA A 137 -1.19 10.86 -10.49
C ALA A 137 -2.36 10.32 -9.67
N SER A 138 -2.24 9.12 -9.09
CA SER A 138 -3.27 8.56 -8.20
C SER A 138 -3.47 9.40 -6.93
N LEU A 139 -2.40 9.90 -6.31
CA LEU A 139 -2.47 10.79 -5.16
C LEU A 139 -3.04 12.18 -5.51
N ASP A 140 -2.72 12.70 -6.68
CA ASP A 140 -3.31 13.94 -7.18
C ASP A 140 -4.81 13.80 -7.41
N GLU A 141 -5.25 12.68 -7.98
CA GLU A 141 -6.67 12.37 -8.13
C GLU A 141 -7.36 12.22 -6.77
N ALA A 142 -6.74 11.47 -5.83
CA ALA A 142 -7.23 11.35 -4.46
C ALA A 142 -7.39 12.73 -3.80
N SER A 143 -6.39 13.60 -3.96
CA SER A 143 -6.44 14.97 -3.41
C SER A 143 -7.59 15.79 -3.99
N ARG A 144 -7.97 15.55 -5.25
CA ARG A 144 -9.08 16.27 -5.90
C ARG A 144 -10.45 15.83 -5.45
N ILE A 145 -10.63 14.54 -5.18
CA ILE A 145 -11.93 13.97 -4.78
C ILE A 145 -12.16 14.04 -3.27
N VAL A 146 -11.13 14.28 -2.48
CA VAL A 146 -11.28 14.47 -1.02
C VAL A 146 -11.96 15.81 -0.76
N ALA A 147 -13.04 15.79 0.02
CA ALA A 147 -13.79 16.98 0.43
C ALA A 147 -12.93 17.95 1.27
N PRO A 148 -13.22 19.26 1.27
CA PRO A 148 -12.56 20.22 2.16
C PRO A 148 -12.58 19.73 3.62
N GLY A 149 -11.44 19.82 4.31
CA GLY A 149 -11.25 19.30 5.67
C GLY A 149 -11.10 17.78 5.76
N GLY A 150 -11.04 17.08 4.61
CA GLY A 150 -10.80 15.63 4.53
C GLY A 150 -9.33 15.26 4.57
N ALA A 151 -9.01 13.97 4.32
CA ALA A 151 -7.68 13.43 4.52
C ALA A 151 -7.26 12.41 3.44
N VAL A 152 -5.93 12.23 3.30
CA VAL A 152 -5.29 11.11 2.59
C VAL A 152 -4.32 10.43 3.53
N VAL A 153 -4.36 9.09 3.61
CA VAL A 153 -3.46 8.29 4.44
C VAL A 153 -2.83 7.19 3.60
N SER A 154 -1.50 7.07 3.67
CA SER A 154 -0.77 5.93 3.11
C SER A 154 0.21 5.36 4.13
N PHE A 155 0.37 4.03 4.14
CA PHE A 155 1.37 3.34 4.94
C PHE A 155 1.97 2.15 4.18
N GLN A 156 3.16 1.74 4.64
CA GLN A 156 3.86 0.53 4.22
C GLN A 156 4.41 0.60 2.79
N ASP A 157 4.86 1.77 2.37
CA ASP A 157 5.56 1.95 1.12
C ASP A 157 7.07 2.08 1.34
N PRO A 158 7.93 1.41 0.54
CA PRO A 158 9.37 1.48 0.71
C PRO A 158 9.90 2.88 0.37
N LEU A 159 10.79 3.40 1.20
CA LEU A 159 11.49 4.67 0.94
C LEU A 159 12.27 4.62 -0.36
N TYR A 160 12.44 5.78 -1.01
CA TYR A 160 13.17 5.94 -2.25
C TYR A 160 14.64 5.53 -2.11
N TYR A 161 15.03 4.41 -2.70
CA TYR A 161 16.35 3.78 -2.55
C TYR A 161 17.53 4.68 -2.94
N PRO A 162 17.47 5.51 -4.01
CA PRO A 162 18.57 6.39 -4.38
C PRO A 162 18.96 7.40 -3.29
N ARG A 163 18.04 7.76 -2.37
CA ARG A 163 18.35 8.62 -1.23
C ARG A 163 18.85 7.88 -0.01
N GLN A 164 18.76 6.55 0.00
CA GLN A 164 19.22 5.76 1.13
C GLN A 164 20.70 5.43 1.04
N PRO A 165 21.43 5.34 2.18
CA PRO A 165 22.77 4.80 2.19
C PRO A 165 22.82 3.39 1.62
N ARG A 166 23.80 3.09 0.77
CA ARG A 166 23.96 1.76 0.16
C ARG A 166 23.97 0.62 1.20
N SER A 167 24.53 0.88 2.38
CA SER A 167 24.53 -0.08 3.50
C SER A 167 23.13 -0.38 4.03
N ALA A 168 22.25 0.62 4.12
CA ALA A 168 20.87 0.42 4.57
C ALA A 168 20.06 -0.40 3.55
N VAL A 169 20.21 -0.10 2.25
CA VAL A 169 19.60 -0.89 1.16
C VAL A 169 20.11 -2.33 1.16
N ALA A 170 21.42 -2.54 1.31
CA ALA A 170 22.02 -3.87 1.38
C ALA A 170 21.51 -4.66 2.58
N LEU A 171 21.37 -4.02 3.76
CA LEU A 171 20.87 -4.65 4.97
C LEU A 171 19.39 -5.03 4.85
N SER A 172 18.56 -4.17 4.28
CA SER A 172 17.15 -4.45 4.01
C SER A 172 16.99 -5.66 3.07
N ARG A 173 17.78 -5.69 1.99
CA ARG A 173 17.81 -6.83 1.06
C ARG A 173 18.28 -8.13 1.73
N ALA A 174 19.30 -8.05 2.60
CA ALA A 174 19.78 -9.20 3.35
C ALA A 174 18.73 -9.72 4.34
N ALA A 175 17.99 -8.83 5.02
CA ALA A 175 16.90 -9.20 5.92
C ALA A 175 15.76 -9.93 5.17
N THR A 176 15.36 -9.43 4.01
CA THR A 176 14.36 -10.09 3.14
C THR A 176 14.86 -11.45 2.65
N LEU A 177 16.13 -11.55 2.26
CA LEU A 177 16.71 -12.83 1.84
C LEU A 177 16.75 -13.84 2.98
N ALA A 178 17.18 -13.43 4.17
CA ALA A 178 17.20 -14.28 5.35
C ALA A 178 15.80 -14.82 5.69
N TRP A 179 14.78 -13.97 5.60
CA TRP A 179 13.40 -14.39 5.79
C TRP A 179 12.96 -15.42 4.73
N ARG A 180 13.22 -15.21 3.44
CA ARG A 180 12.91 -16.18 2.37
C ARG A 180 13.59 -17.55 2.57
N VAL A 181 14.80 -17.54 3.14
CA VAL A 181 15.52 -18.77 3.50
C VAL A 181 14.80 -19.52 4.61
N THR A 182 14.31 -18.81 5.64
CA THR A 182 13.61 -19.43 6.79
C THR A 182 12.24 -19.98 6.43
N GLU A 183 11.55 -19.38 5.46
CA GLU A 183 10.22 -19.83 5.00
C GLU A 183 10.30 -20.92 3.90
N GLY A 184 11.50 -21.39 3.53
CA GLY A 184 11.68 -22.52 2.60
C GLY A 184 11.54 -22.19 1.11
N GLU A 185 11.42 -20.90 0.73
CA GLU A 185 11.23 -20.44 -0.65
C GLU A 185 12.54 -20.27 -1.45
N LEU A 186 13.57 -21.05 -1.16
CA LEU A 186 14.92 -20.94 -1.74
C LEU A 186 14.95 -21.01 -3.27
N GLY A 187 14.09 -21.85 -3.87
CA GLY A 187 14.11 -22.09 -5.33
C GLY A 187 13.63 -20.88 -6.16
N ARG A 188 12.65 -20.13 -5.68
CA ARG A 188 12.16 -18.89 -6.31
C ARG A 188 13.12 -17.73 -6.06
N GLY A 189 13.63 -17.61 -4.84
CA GLY A 189 14.56 -16.56 -4.45
C GLY A 189 15.87 -16.56 -5.23
N PHE A 190 16.46 -17.73 -5.51
CA PHE A 190 17.74 -17.85 -6.23
C PHE A 190 17.63 -17.43 -7.71
N ARG A 191 16.54 -17.78 -8.39
CA ARG A 191 16.34 -17.41 -9.81
C ARG A 191 16.12 -15.89 -9.94
N THR A 192 15.33 -15.29 -9.08
CA THR A 192 15.09 -13.84 -9.04
C THR A 192 16.36 -13.09 -8.67
N MET A 193 17.14 -13.55 -7.68
CA MET A 193 18.40 -12.93 -7.26
C MET A 193 19.48 -13.00 -8.35
N SER A 194 19.62 -14.13 -9.06
CA SER A 194 20.58 -14.29 -10.16
C SER A 194 20.29 -13.34 -11.33
N ARG A 195 19.02 -13.08 -11.64
CA ARG A 195 18.61 -12.08 -12.65
C ARG A 195 18.90 -10.66 -12.19
N ARG A 196 18.51 -10.32 -10.96
CA ARG A 196 18.70 -8.98 -10.37
C ARG A 196 20.18 -8.61 -10.22
N LEU A 197 21.04 -9.57 -9.87
CA LEU A 197 22.50 -9.37 -9.85
C LEU A 197 23.09 -9.12 -11.23
N ARG A 198 22.41 -9.56 -12.29
CA ARG A 198 22.79 -9.30 -13.69
C ARG A 198 22.16 -8.02 -14.25
N GLY A 199 21.40 -7.27 -13.44
CA GLY A 199 20.70 -6.05 -13.88
C GLY A 199 19.56 -6.31 -14.86
N VAL A 200 19.08 -7.55 -14.95
CA VAL A 200 17.95 -7.92 -15.82
C VAL A 200 16.67 -7.77 -15.03
N TYR A 201 15.99 -6.66 -15.24
CA TYR A 201 14.60 -6.42 -14.82
C TYR A 201 13.72 -6.62 -16.04
N ASP A 202 12.66 -7.39 -15.91
CA ASP A 202 11.79 -7.73 -17.03
C ASP A 202 10.34 -7.35 -16.66
N GLU A 203 9.85 -6.31 -17.30
CA GLU A 203 8.49 -5.79 -17.10
C GLU A 203 7.41 -6.81 -17.52
N SER A 204 7.77 -7.86 -18.25
CA SER A 204 6.86 -8.94 -18.63
C SER A 204 6.75 -10.04 -17.56
N ILE A 205 7.55 -9.97 -16.47
CA ILE A 205 7.56 -11.01 -15.43
C ILE A 205 6.68 -10.57 -14.24
N PRO A 206 5.57 -11.27 -13.97
CA PRO A 206 4.64 -10.91 -12.91
C PRO A 206 5.28 -10.68 -11.54
N SER A 207 6.29 -11.47 -11.16
CA SER A 207 6.99 -11.30 -9.87
C SER A 207 7.88 -10.06 -9.80
N ASP A 208 8.32 -9.49 -10.93
CA ASP A 208 9.11 -8.27 -10.95
C ASP A 208 8.17 -7.05 -10.96
N MET A 209 7.01 -7.19 -11.57
CA MET A 209 5.99 -6.14 -11.62
C MET A 209 5.14 -6.04 -10.35
N SER A 210 4.92 -7.13 -9.63
CA SER A 210 4.21 -7.09 -8.35
C SER A 210 5.00 -6.37 -7.25
N GLU A 211 6.34 -6.36 -7.38
CA GLU A 211 7.22 -5.55 -6.55
C GLU A 211 7.68 -4.32 -7.37
N TYR A 212 6.75 -3.49 -7.83
CA TYR A 212 7.01 -2.35 -8.72
C TYR A 212 8.08 -1.39 -8.17
N HIS A 213 8.14 -1.24 -6.85
CA HIS A 213 9.18 -0.47 -6.17
C HIS A 213 10.60 -0.99 -6.43
N VAL A 214 10.78 -2.29 -6.71
CA VAL A 214 12.09 -2.86 -7.03
C VAL A 214 12.55 -2.43 -8.42
N VAL A 215 11.60 -2.24 -9.34
CA VAL A 215 11.87 -1.76 -10.71
C VAL A 215 12.13 -0.25 -10.73
N ARG A 216 11.45 0.51 -9.83
CA ARG A 216 11.50 1.99 -9.78
C ARG A 216 12.19 2.57 -8.56
N ASP A 217 13.04 1.82 -7.87
CA ASP A 217 13.81 2.30 -6.73
C ASP A 217 12.99 2.78 -5.51
N GLY A 218 11.78 2.26 -5.31
CA GLY A 218 10.89 2.63 -4.20
C GLY A 218 9.96 3.79 -4.54
N VAL A 219 9.24 4.27 -3.53
CA VAL A 219 8.32 5.42 -3.62
C VAL A 219 9.05 6.68 -3.14
N ASP A 220 8.99 7.75 -3.92
CA ASP A 220 9.60 9.03 -3.55
C ASP A 220 8.75 9.73 -2.47
N GLU A 221 9.07 9.48 -1.19
CA GLU A 221 8.36 10.05 -0.04
C GLU A 221 8.39 11.58 -0.03
N LYS A 222 9.45 12.18 -0.62
CA LYS A 222 9.53 13.63 -0.73
C LYS A 222 8.58 14.16 -1.81
N ALA A 223 8.54 13.54 -2.97
CA ALA A 223 7.61 13.92 -4.04
C ALA A 223 6.15 13.73 -3.61
N VAL A 224 5.87 12.66 -2.84
CA VAL A 224 4.55 12.44 -2.22
C VAL A 224 4.19 13.58 -1.27
N ALA A 225 5.08 13.95 -0.35
CA ALA A 225 4.84 15.05 0.58
C ALA A 225 4.67 16.39 -0.16
N ASP A 226 5.58 16.72 -1.08
CA ASP A 226 5.54 17.96 -1.85
C ASP A 226 4.21 18.07 -2.65
N LEU A 227 3.70 16.96 -3.19
CA LEU A 227 2.40 16.94 -3.89
C LEU A 227 1.23 17.18 -2.93
N LEU A 228 1.20 16.48 -1.81
CA LEU A 228 0.11 16.60 -0.83
C LEU A 228 0.09 17.96 -0.17
N ASP A 229 1.26 18.59 0.08
CA ASP A 229 1.37 19.96 0.59
C ASP A 229 0.71 21.00 -0.30
N LEU A 230 0.48 20.72 -1.59
CA LEU A 230 -0.27 21.60 -2.47
C LEU A 230 -1.77 21.69 -2.13
N SER A 231 -2.31 20.67 -1.48
CA SER A 231 -3.76 20.51 -1.28
C SER A 231 -4.19 20.41 0.18
N PHE A 232 -3.28 20.05 1.10
CA PHE A 232 -3.57 19.83 2.51
C PHE A 232 -2.83 20.83 3.41
N ASP A 233 -3.42 21.18 4.55
CA ASP A 233 -2.79 22.10 5.51
C ASP A 233 -1.75 21.41 6.39
N HIS A 234 -1.91 20.11 6.61
CA HIS A 234 -1.00 19.30 7.42
C HIS A 234 -0.60 18.04 6.68
N VAL A 235 0.70 17.86 6.46
CA VAL A 235 1.28 16.66 5.84
C VAL A 235 2.40 16.13 6.74
N GLU A 236 2.20 14.95 7.30
CA GLU A 236 3.17 14.29 8.16
C GLU A 236 3.71 13.03 7.48
N VAL A 237 5.02 12.97 7.28
CA VAL A 237 5.72 11.77 6.79
C VAL A 237 6.31 11.03 7.97
N HIS A 238 5.99 9.76 8.10
CA HIS A 238 6.41 8.88 9.18
C HIS A 238 7.37 7.81 8.64
N PRO A 239 8.69 8.04 8.63
CA PRO A 239 9.64 7.00 8.25
C PRO A 239 9.83 6.00 9.39
N TYR A 240 9.79 4.70 9.07
CA TYR A 240 9.97 3.62 10.04
C TYR A 240 10.68 2.41 9.44
N PHE A 241 11.11 1.49 10.30
CA PHE A 241 11.71 0.24 9.85
C PHE A 241 10.64 -0.85 9.75
N SER A 242 10.60 -1.54 8.61
CA SER A 242 9.67 -2.63 8.34
C SER A 242 10.37 -3.79 7.65
N THR A 243 10.14 -5.01 8.14
CA THR A 243 10.63 -6.26 7.54
C THR A 243 9.72 -7.43 7.93
N GLN A 244 9.75 -8.50 7.15
CA GLN A 244 8.94 -9.70 7.39
C GLN A 244 9.43 -10.52 8.60
N GLY A 245 10.72 -10.51 8.90
CA GLY A 245 11.31 -11.31 9.98
C GLY A 245 10.99 -10.78 11.38
N GLY A 246 10.30 -11.56 12.24
CA GLY A 246 9.79 -11.10 13.53
C GLY A 246 10.85 -10.54 14.48
N TRP A 247 11.93 -11.29 14.75
CA TRP A 247 12.99 -10.81 15.64
C TRP A 247 13.81 -9.67 15.00
N VAL A 248 13.99 -9.69 13.68
CA VAL A 248 14.68 -8.61 12.93
C VAL A 248 13.85 -7.32 13.01
N GLN A 249 12.51 -7.43 12.94
CA GLN A 249 11.60 -6.30 13.11
C GLN A 249 11.76 -5.67 14.51
N GLU A 250 11.76 -6.49 15.57
CA GLU A 250 11.88 -5.98 16.94
C GLU A 250 13.21 -5.28 17.23
N VAL A 251 14.30 -5.83 16.72
CA VAL A 251 15.62 -5.20 16.81
C VAL A 251 15.72 -3.99 15.89
N GLY A 252 15.28 -4.15 14.64
CA GLY A 252 15.42 -3.14 13.58
C GLY A 252 14.67 -1.85 13.88
N ARG A 253 13.44 -1.93 14.39
CA ARG A 253 12.66 -0.72 14.76
C ARG A 253 13.32 0.18 15.80
N ARG A 254 14.31 -0.34 16.55
CA ARG A 254 15.05 0.40 17.59
C ARG A 254 16.43 0.84 17.16
N LEU A 255 17.08 0.08 16.28
CA LEU A 255 18.51 0.21 16.00
C LEU A 255 18.83 0.49 14.53
N LEU A 256 17.91 0.17 13.62
CA LEU A 256 18.17 0.33 12.20
C LEU A 256 17.50 1.59 11.65
N ARG A 257 18.05 2.06 10.53
CA ARG A 257 17.46 3.20 9.81
C ARG A 257 16.12 2.81 9.20
N PRO A 258 15.19 3.74 9.10
CA PRO A 258 13.95 3.53 8.34
C PRO A 258 14.23 3.05 6.92
N ASN A 259 13.38 2.16 6.44
CA ASN A 259 13.38 1.66 5.06
C ASN A 259 12.00 1.76 4.41
N THR A 260 11.01 2.19 5.18
CA THR A 260 9.59 2.25 4.84
C THR A 260 9.04 3.56 5.39
N PHE A 261 7.95 4.04 4.83
CA PHE A 261 7.27 5.22 5.34
C PHE A 261 5.75 5.09 5.27
N GLY A 262 5.07 5.96 5.99
CA GLY A 262 3.69 6.32 5.82
C GLY A 262 3.55 7.83 5.70
N VAL A 263 2.43 8.30 5.21
CA VAL A 263 2.05 9.69 5.15
C VAL A 263 0.61 9.87 5.62
N VAL A 264 0.39 10.91 6.41
CA VAL A 264 -0.93 11.35 6.85
C VAL A 264 -1.08 12.81 6.43
N ALA A 265 -1.98 13.07 5.49
CA ALA A 265 -2.32 14.40 5.04
C ALA A 265 -3.75 14.73 5.48
N THR A 266 -3.94 15.82 6.20
CA THR A 266 -5.23 16.22 6.77
C THR A 266 -5.56 17.66 6.45
N ASP A 267 -6.83 18.01 6.65
CA ASP A 267 -7.35 19.36 6.44
C ASP A 267 -7.16 19.83 4.99
N ARG A 268 -7.78 19.07 4.06
CA ARG A 268 -7.80 19.44 2.64
C ARG A 268 -8.42 20.85 2.51
N ARG A 269 -7.71 21.73 1.78
CA ARG A 269 -8.10 23.13 1.54
C ARG A 269 -9.34 23.26 0.69
#